data_4525bc27efaadc7bca89f9c8b41c498c
#
_entry.id   4525bc27efaadc7bca89f9c8b41c498c
#
_cell.length_a   1.000
_cell.length_b   1.000
_cell.length_c   1.000
_cell.angle_alpha   90.00
_cell.angle_beta   90.00
_cell.angle_gamma   90.00
#
_symmetry.space_group_name_H-M   'P 1'
#
loop_
_entity.id
_entity.type
_entity.pdbx_description
1 polymer ?
#
loop_
_entity_poly.entity_id
_entity_poly.type
_entity_poly.pdbx_seq_one_letter_code
_entity_poly.pdbx_strand_id
1 'polypeptide(L)'
;LKSLLLKLNILTIFRPLSENFSGMCLKDKSGHRFMLVNSNQSQGRQYFTIAHELYHLYIEENPTPHKCNPGNGSKDPVEQCADMFASSLLMPETGICQLISETELTTKNISIATVLKLEHYFSVSRSALLYRLLNIKLITEITRAKIAALGVKSSARSFGYDTALYESANEGLIIGDFGEKAHGLF
;
A
#
# COMPACT_ATOMS: atom_id res chain seq x y z
N LEU A 1 -1.75 10.53 -0.09
CA LEU A 1 -2.05 9.72 1.10
C LEU A 1 -1.63 10.44 2.40
N LYS A 2 -0.45 11.10 2.46
CA LYS A 2 0.01 11.85 3.64
C LYS A 2 -0.98 12.92 4.09
N SER A 3 -1.55 13.68 3.16
CA SER A 3 -2.58 14.69 3.46
C SER A 3 -3.86 14.09 4.06
N LEU A 4 -4.18 12.85 3.69
CA LEU A 4 -5.31 12.12 4.27
C LEU A 4 -5.04 11.77 5.74
N LEU A 5 -3.84 11.31 6.08
CA LEU A 5 -3.45 11.01 7.46
C LEU A 5 -3.58 12.23 8.37
N LEU A 6 -3.16 13.40 7.90
CA LEU A 6 -3.36 14.67 8.61
C LEU A 6 -4.85 14.98 8.83
N LYS A 7 -5.67 14.89 7.77
CA LYS A 7 -7.10 15.15 7.85
C LYS A 7 -7.83 14.17 8.78
N LEU A 8 -7.38 12.94 8.85
CA LEU A 8 -7.91 11.90 9.73
C LEU A 8 -7.36 12.00 11.18
N ASN A 9 -6.47 12.96 11.44
CA ASN A 9 -5.82 13.15 12.73
C ASN A 9 -5.14 11.87 13.23
N ILE A 10 -4.40 11.20 12.34
CA ILE A 10 -3.61 10.01 12.66
C ILE A 10 -2.17 10.45 12.82
N LEU A 11 -1.63 10.28 14.04
CA LEU A 11 -0.21 10.44 14.26
C LEU A 11 0.55 9.31 13.55
N THR A 12 1.30 9.67 12.53
CA THR A 12 2.03 8.68 11.72
C THR A 12 3.53 8.96 11.78
N ILE A 13 4.30 7.94 12.15
CA ILE A 13 5.76 7.99 12.26
C ILE A 13 6.37 7.03 11.25
N PHE A 14 7.33 7.53 10.46
CA PHE A 14 8.13 6.74 9.55
C PHE A 14 9.50 6.51 10.16
N ARG A 15 9.91 5.25 10.30
CA ARG A 15 11.22 4.85 10.86
C ARG A 15 11.79 3.66 10.09
N PRO A 16 13.11 3.58 9.95
CA PRO A 16 13.77 2.40 9.42
C PRO A 16 13.62 1.25 10.42
N LEU A 17 12.99 0.17 9.98
CA LEU A 17 12.70 -1.01 10.78
C LEU A 17 13.16 -2.28 10.06
N SER A 18 13.05 -3.43 10.71
CA SER A 18 13.43 -4.72 10.12
C SER A 18 12.60 -5.06 8.86
N GLU A 19 13.15 -5.85 7.95
CA GLU A 19 12.50 -6.23 6.68
C GLU A 19 11.17 -6.98 6.89
N ASN A 20 11.05 -7.74 7.98
CA ASN A 20 9.85 -8.51 8.32
C ASN A 20 8.78 -7.70 9.06
N PHE A 21 8.91 -6.39 9.12
CA PHE A 21 7.95 -5.49 9.72
C PHE A 21 7.57 -4.41 8.73
N SER A 22 6.32 -4.30 8.37
CA SER A 22 5.85 -3.26 7.45
C SER A 22 5.25 -2.07 8.19
N GLY A 23 4.42 -2.32 9.19
CA GLY A 23 3.78 -1.29 9.98
C GLY A 23 3.01 -1.85 11.16
N MET A 24 2.44 -0.96 11.91
CA MET A 24 1.46 -1.23 12.96
C MET A 24 0.60 -0.01 13.21
N CYS A 25 -0.58 -0.20 13.73
CA CYS A 25 -1.41 0.89 14.23
C CYS A 25 -1.91 0.62 15.65
N LEU A 26 -2.29 1.70 16.31
CA LEU A 26 -2.87 1.69 17.65
C LEU A 26 -4.04 2.68 17.71
N LYS A 27 -5.07 2.30 18.44
CA LYS A 27 -6.17 3.16 18.78
C LYS A 27 -6.39 3.10 20.28
N ASP A 28 -6.36 4.22 20.97
CA ASP A 28 -6.64 4.29 22.39
C ASP A 28 -8.16 4.41 22.70
N LYS A 29 -8.51 4.29 23.96
CA LYS A 29 -9.90 4.40 24.43
C LYS A 29 -10.48 5.81 24.24
N SER A 30 -9.62 6.82 24.11
CA SER A 30 -10.00 8.23 23.87
C SER A 30 -10.19 8.53 22.37
N GLY A 31 -9.92 7.55 21.50
CA GLY A 31 -10.06 7.70 20.06
C GLY A 31 -8.83 8.27 19.36
N HIS A 32 -7.71 8.47 20.06
CA HIS A 32 -6.45 8.82 19.40
C HIS A 32 -5.94 7.66 18.57
N ARG A 33 -5.39 7.99 17.41
CA ARG A 33 -4.89 7.02 16.44
C ARG A 33 -3.41 7.25 16.16
N PHE A 34 -2.68 6.17 16.19
CA PHE A 34 -1.24 6.14 15.91
C PHE A 34 -0.94 5.12 14.83
N MET A 35 0.03 5.42 13.98
CA MET A 35 0.53 4.52 12.95
C MET A 35 2.05 4.60 12.87
N LEU A 36 2.72 3.45 12.84
CA LEU A 36 4.15 3.32 12.59
C LEU A 36 4.35 2.63 11.25
N VAL A 37 5.16 3.22 10.38
CA VAL A 37 5.42 2.72 9.02
C VAL A 37 6.92 2.52 8.82
N ASN A 38 7.30 1.38 8.26
CA ASN A 38 8.70 1.08 7.97
C ASN A 38 9.20 1.86 6.75
N SER A 39 10.08 2.84 6.99
CA SER A 39 10.67 3.68 5.93
C SER A 39 11.74 2.97 5.10
N ASN A 40 12.25 1.80 5.50
CA ASN A 40 13.15 0.98 4.69
C ASN A 40 12.46 0.31 3.50
N GLN A 41 11.13 0.26 3.51
CA GLN A 41 10.36 -0.28 2.39
C GLN A 41 10.18 0.75 1.26
N SER A 42 9.94 0.25 0.05
CA SER A 42 9.66 1.12 -1.10
C SER A 42 8.40 1.96 -0.86
N GLN A 43 8.34 3.14 -1.49
CA GLN A 43 7.23 4.07 -1.34
C GLN A 43 5.88 3.41 -1.63
N GLY A 44 5.79 2.63 -2.72
CA GLY A 44 4.56 1.93 -3.06
C GLY A 44 4.14 0.89 -2.01
N ARG A 45 5.10 0.26 -1.33
CA ARG A 45 4.81 -0.67 -0.22
C ARG A 45 4.38 0.07 1.04
N GLN A 46 5.00 1.21 1.35
CA GLN A 46 4.56 2.06 2.47
C GLN A 46 3.10 2.53 2.28
N TYR A 47 2.72 2.91 1.07
CA TYR A 47 1.33 3.32 0.79
C TYR A 47 0.34 2.18 0.97
N PHE A 48 0.71 0.98 0.56
CA PHE A 48 -0.10 -0.21 0.80
C PHE A 48 -0.25 -0.50 2.30
N THR A 49 0.85 -0.43 3.06
CA THR A 49 0.85 -0.58 4.53
C THR A 49 -0.08 0.46 5.18
N ILE A 50 0.03 1.73 4.82
CA ILE A 50 -0.85 2.78 5.35
C ILE A 50 -2.32 2.46 5.09
N ALA A 51 -2.67 2.07 3.87
CA ALA A 51 -4.04 1.73 3.52
C ALA A 51 -4.55 0.49 4.28
N HIS A 52 -3.70 -0.50 4.51
CA HIS A 52 -3.96 -1.68 5.32
C HIS A 52 -4.24 -1.31 6.79
N GLU A 53 -3.38 -0.49 7.39
CA GLU A 53 -3.55 -0.02 8.77
C GLU A 53 -4.81 0.86 8.96
N LEU A 54 -5.27 1.55 7.91
CA LEU A 54 -6.54 2.28 7.97
C LEU A 54 -7.74 1.35 8.16
N TYR A 55 -7.69 0.12 7.62
CA TYR A 55 -8.72 -0.88 7.89
C TYR A 55 -8.81 -1.21 9.38
N HIS A 56 -7.69 -1.49 10.03
CA HIS A 56 -7.64 -1.79 11.46
C HIS A 56 -8.09 -0.60 12.32
N LEU A 57 -7.73 0.63 11.95
CA LEU A 57 -8.09 1.82 12.72
C LEU A 57 -9.58 2.22 12.62
N TYR A 58 -10.26 1.88 11.51
CA TYR A 58 -11.59 2.41 11.23
C TYR A 58 -12.67 1.37 10.99
N ILE A 59 -12.32 0.16 10.61
CA ILE A 59 -13.28 -0.87 10.18
C ILE A 59 -13.26 -2.07 11.14
N GLU A 60 -12.10 -2.49 11.62
CA GLU A 60 -12.01 -3.56 12.61
C GLU A 60 -12.65 -3.11 13.94
N GLU A 61 -13.59 -3.91 14.45
CA GLU A 61 -14.35 -3.56 15.65
C GLU A 61 -13.50 -3.56 16.93
N ASN A 62 -12.55 -4.49 17.06
CA ASN A 62 -11.70 -4.67 18.23
C ASN A 62 -10.23 -4.83 17.83
N PRO A 63 -9.59 -3.77 17.30
CA PRO A 63 -8.21 -3.86 16.86
C PRO A 63 -7.28 -4.16 18.04
N THR A 64 -6.57 -5.26 17.96
CA THR A 64 -5.48 -5.57 18.89
C THR A 64 -4.15 -5.14 18.29
N PRO A 65 -3.25 -4.53 19.07
CA PRO A 65 -1.93 -4.19 18.57
C PRO A 65 -1.21 -5.43 18.05
N HIS A 66 -0.93 -5.51 16.78
CA HIS A 66 -0.20 -6.60 16.18
C HIS A 66 0.76 -6.10 15.10
N LYS A 67 1.72 -6.94 14.79
CA LYS A 67 2.71 -6.65 13.76
C LYS A 67 2.10 -6.99 12.40
N CYS A 68 1.94 -6.00 11.56
CA CYS A 68 1.46 -6.20 10.20
C CYS A 68 2.61 -6.40 9.21
N ASN A 69 2.42 -7.32 8.30
CA ASN A 69 3.27 -7.53 7.13
C ASN A 69 2.36 -7.80 5.91
N PRO A 70 1.64 -6.77 5.44
CA PRO A 70 0.60 -6.91 4.44
C PRO A 70 1.13 -7.45 3.11
N GLY A 71 0.26 -8.14 2.38
CA GLY A 71 0.58 -8.73 1.08
C GLY A 71 1.37 -10.04 1.13
N ASN A 72 1.63 -10.61 2.30
CA ASN A 72 2.37 -11.87 2.45
C ASN A 72 1.46 -13.12 2.49
N GLY A 73 0.18 -12.98 2.11
CA GLY A 73 -0.75 -14.11 2.04
C GLY A 73 -1.09 -14.69 3.42
N SER A 74 -1.34 -13.83 4.40
CA SER A 74 -1.82 -14.25 5.72
C SER A 74 -3.04 -15.16 5.60
N LYS A 75 -3.13 -16.16 6.46
CA LYS A 75 -4.30 -17.04 6.60
C LYS A 75 -5.37 -16.44 7.53
N ASP A 76 -5.04 -15.37 8.24
CA ASP A 76 -5.98 -14.66 9.10
C ASP A 76 -7.03 -13.93 8.26
N PRO A 77 -8.33 -14.21 8.46
CA PRO A 77 -9.40 -13.55 7.71
C PRO A 77 -9.40 -12.02 7.87
N VAL A 78 -9.03 -11.49 9.03
CA VAL A 78 -8.97 -10.05 9.29
C VAL A 78 -7.89 -9.41 8.44
N GLU A 79 -6.69 -10.01 8.39
CA GLU A 79 -5.60 -9.56 7.55
C GLU A 79 -5.94 -9.62 6.05
N GLN A 80 -6.67 -10.67 5.62
CA GLN A 80 -7.15 -10.76 4.24
C GLN A 80 -8.16 -9.65 3.90
N CYS A 81 -9.04 -9.30 4.83
CA CYS A 81 -9.97 -8.18 4.67
C CYS A 81 -9.20 -6.85 4.59
N ALA A 82 -8.18 -6.66 5.42
CA ALA A 82 -7.33 -5.46 5.41
C ALA A 82 -6.55 -5.34 4.08
N ASP A 83 -5.98 -6.43 3.57
CA ASP A 83 -5.32 -6.47 2.26
C ASP A 83 -6.30 -6.17 1.10
N MET A 84 -7.51 -6.73 1.17
CA MET A 84 -8.56 -6.47 0.18
C MET A 84 -9.01 -5.01 0.21
N PHE A 85 -9.22 -4.46 1.40
CA PHE A 85 -9.55 -3.05 1.59
C PHE A 85 -8.45 -2.14 1.03
N ALA A 86 -7.19 -2.38 1.42
CA ALA A 86 -6.04 -1.60 0.97
C ALA A 86 -5.92 -1.60 -0.56
N SER A 87 -6.02 -2.79 -1.17
CA SER A 87 -5.94 -2.91 -2.62
C SER A 87 -7.10 -2.22 -3.35
N SER A 88 -8.31 -2.26 -2.78
CA SER A 88 -9.49 -1.61 -3.36
C SER A 88 -9.46 -0.09 -3.20
N LEU A 89 -9.00 0.39 -2.05
CA LEU A 89 -8.86 1.83 -1.77
C LEU A 89 -7.83 2.48 -2.70
N LEU A 90 -6.65 1.84 -2.85
CA LEU A 90 -5.57 2.39 -3.67
C LEU A 90 -5.80 2.21 -5.16
N MET A 91 -6.44 1.12 -5.57
CA MET A 91 -6.62 0.71 -6.95
C MET A 91 -8.09 0.35 -7.25
N PRO A 92 -9.00 1.34 -7.33
CA PRO A 92 -10.40 1.10 -7.69
C PRO A 92 -10.48 0.42 -9.05
N GLU A 93 -11.32 -0.62 -9.17
CA GLU A 93 -11.45 -1.42 -10.40
C GLU A 93 -11.83 -0.56 -11.61
N THR A 94 -12.78 0.38 -11.43
CA THR A 94 -13.18 1.32 -12.47
C THR A 94 -12.00 2.15 -12.97
N GLY A 95 -11.14 2.65 -12.07
CA GLY A 95 -9.94 3.39 -12.42
C GLY A 95 -8.91 2.53 -13.18
N ILE A 96 -8.73 1.27 -12.77
CA ILE A 96 -7.86 0.33 -13.48
C ILE A 96 -8.37 0.10 -14.90
N CYS A 97 -9.66 -0.24 -15.06
CA CYS A 97 -10.25 -0.54 -16.37
C CYS A 97 -10.19 0.64 -17.33
N GLN A 98 -10.27 1.87 -16.84
CA GLN A 98 -10.15 3.09 -17.70
C GLN A 98 -8.73 3.30 -18.25
N LEU A 99 -7.71 2.72 -17.62
CA LEU A 99 -6.31 2.90 -18.00
C LEU A 99 -5.76 1.77 -18.86
N ILE A 100 -6.47 0.65 -18.97
CA ILE A 100 -6.11 -0.54 -19.74
C ILE A 100 -6.83 -0.49 -21.10
N SER A 101 -6.17 -0.90 -22.16
CA SER A 101 -6.80 -1.00 -23.48
C SER A 101 -7.85 -2.11 -23.52
N GLU A 102 -8.88 -1.94 -24.36
CA GLU A 102 -9.94 -2.94 -24.55
C GLU A 102 -9.38 -4.31 -24.99
N THR A 103 -8.36 -4.30 -25.84
CA THR A 103 -7.67 -5.51 -26.30
C THR A 103 -7.00 -6.26 -25.13
N GLU A 104 -6.30 -5.55 -24.24
CA GLU A 104 -5.66 -6.15 -23.07
C GLU A 104 -6.68 -6.68 -22.06
N LEU A 105 -7.81 -5.97 -21.88
CA LEU A 105 -8.91 -6.42 -21.02
C LEU A 105 -9.53 -7.72 -21.54
N THR A 106 -9.80 -7.79 -22.84
CA THR A 106 -10.43 -8.96 -23.48
C THR A 106 -9.51 -10.19 -23.45
N THR A 107 -8.23 -10.01 -23.75
CA THR A 107 -7.25 -11.10 -23.81
C THR A 107 -6.73 -11.49 -22.43
N LYS A 108 -6.96 -10.70 -21.40
CA LYS A 108 -6.37 -10.85 -20.05
C LYS A 108 -4.84 -10.94 -20.06
N ASN A 109 -4.23 -10.30 -21.05
CA ASN A 109 -2.79 -10.29 -21.26
C ASN A 109 -2.30 -8.83 -21.27
N ILE A 110 -2.01 -8.32 -20.08
CA ILE A 110 -1.58 -6.94 -19.86
C ILE A 110 -0.08 -6.83 -20.13
N SER A 111 0.32 -5.83 -20.89
CA SER A 111 1.72 -5.55 -21.23
C SER A 111 2.48 -4.98 -20.04
N ILE A 112 3.81 -5.11 -20.04
CA ILE A 112 4.66 -4.49 -19.02
C ILE A 112 4.55 -2.95 -19.04
N ALA A 113 4.33 -2.35 -20.20
CA ALA A 113 4.09 -0.90 -20.34
C ALA A 113 2.84 -0.47 -19.58
N THR A 114 1.74 -1.21 -19.73
CA THR A 114 0.49 -0.96 -19.00
C THR A 114 0.66 -1.19 -17.50
N VAL A 115 1.38 -2.23 -17.10
CA VAL A 115 1.70 -2.47 -15.68
C VAL A 115 2.46 -1.29 -15.09
N LEU A 116 3.51 -0.80 -15.74
CA LEU A 116 4.29 0.36 -15.28
C LEU A 116 3.43 1.63 -15.20
N LYS A 117 2.58 1.87 -16.20
CA LYS A 117 1.63 2.98 -16.18
C LYS A 117 0.72 2.93 -14.96
N LEU A 118 0.18 1.74 -14.63
CA LEU A 118 -0.70 1.55 -13.47
C LEU A 118 0.08 1.69 -12.14
N GLU A 119 1.29 1.12 -12.03
CA GLU A 119 2.16 1.27 -10.85
C GLU A 119 2.40 2.74 -10.50
N HIS A 120 2.75 3.54 -11.50
CA HIS A 120 3.03 4.97 -11.32
C HIS A 120 1.76 5.78 -11.08
N TYR A 121 0.68 5.51 -11.81
CA TYR A 121 -0.59 6.22 -11.65
C TYR A 121 -1.16 6.05 -10.24
N PHE A 122 -1.19 4.81 -9.72
CA PHE A 122 -1.71 4.51 -8.40
C PHE A 122 -0.67 4.60 -7.29
N SER A 123 0.60 4.84 -7.62
CA SER A 123 1.72 4.87 -6.68
C SER A 123 1.83 3.61 -5.82
N VAL A 124 1.72 2.44 -6.45
CA VAL A 124 1.74 1.14 -5.78
C VAL A 124 2.92 0.28 -6.23
N SER A 125 3.29 -0.70 -5.41
CA SER A 125 4.31 -1.68 -5.79
C SER A 125 3.78 -2.66 -6.84
N ARG A 126 4.68 -3.22 -7.65
CA ARG A 126 4.34 -4.28 -8.63
C ARG A 126 3.60 -5.45 -7.99
N SER A 127 4.06 -5.91 -6.83
CA SER A 127 3.43 -7.02 -6.13
C SER A 127 1.98 -6.72 -5.75
N ALA A 128 1.71 -5.53 -5.21
CA ALA A 128 0.36 -5.11 -4.85
C ALA A 128 -0.55 -4.98 -6.08
N LEU A 129 -0.03 -4.39 -7.16
CA LEU A 129 -0.78 -4.27 -8.41
C LEU A 129 -1.12 -5.64 -9.01
N LEU A 130 -0.14 -6.53 -9.12
CA LEU A 130 -0.36 -7.88 -9.68
C LEU A 130 -1.34 -8.70 -8.84
N TYR A 131 -1.27 -8.59 -7.51
CA TYR A 131 -2.25 -9.19 -6.61
C TYR A 131 -3.67 -8.66 -6.90
N ARG A 132 -3.83 -7.33 -7.02
CA ARG A 132 -5.12 -6.72 -7.34
C ARG A 132 -5.67 -7.15 -8.70
N LEU A 133 -4.85 -7.10 -9.75
CA LEU A 133 -5.25 -7.50 -11.11
C LEU A 133 -5.68 -8.96 -11.17
N LEU A 134 -5.02 -9.84 -10.41
CA LEU A 134 -5.40 -11.25 -10.31
C LEU A 134 -6.74 -11.41 -9.60
N ASN A 135 -6.94 -10.73 -8.46
CA ASN A 135 -8.17 -10.81 -7.67
C ASN A 135 -9.40 -10.33 -8.45
N ILE A 136 -9.27 -9.27 -9.24
CA ILE A 136 -10.35 -8.78 -10.12
C ILE A 136 -10.39 -9.49 -11.49
N LYS A 137 -9.61 -10.56 -11.66
CA LYS A 137 -9.59 -11.46 -12.83
C LYS A 137 -9.22 -10.77 -14.15
N LEU A 138 -8.44 -9.70 -14.10
CA LEU A 138 -7.92 -9.02 -15.29
C LEU A 138 -6.64 -9.65 -15.85
N ILE A 139 -5.95 -10.47 -15.05
CA ILE A 139 -4.82 -11.29 -15.49
C ILE A 139 -4.98 -12.73 -15.00
N THR A 140 -4.23 -13.64 -15.63
CA THR A 140 -4.09 -15.03 -15.19
C THR A 140 -2.88 -15.18 -14.26
N GLU A 141 -2.80 -16.31 -13.53
CA GLU A 141 -1.63 -16.63 -12.71
C GLU A 141 -0.36 -16.76 -13.57
N ILE A 142 -0.48 -17.26 -14.80
CA ILE A 142 0.65 -17.35 -15.74
C ILE A 142 1.16 -15.95 -16.09
N THR A 143 0.27 -15.03 -16.43
CA THR A 143 0.62 -13.64 -16.73
C THR A 143 1.25 -12.96 -15.51
N ARG A 144 0.68 -13.17 -14.31
CA ARG A 144 1.21 -12.67 -13.04
C ARG A 144 2.66 -13.12 -12.83
N ALA A 145 2.91 -14.45 -12.94
CA ALA A 145 4.25 -15.02 -12.73
C ALA A 145 5.27 -14.47 -13.74
N LYS A 146 4.88 -14.37 -15.03
CA LYS A 146 5.71 -13.81 -16.10
C LYS A 146 6.14 -12.38 -15.80
N ILE A 147 5.20 -11.52 -15.38
CA ILE A 147 5.50 -10.10 -15.09
C ILE A 147 6.29 -9.96 -13.80
N ALA A 148 5.97 -10.76 -12.77
CA ALA A 148 6.68 -10.75 -11.50
C ALA A 148 8.17 -11.11 -11.62
N ALA A 149 8.53 -11.96 -12.61
CA ALA A 149 9.90 -12.33 -12.87
C ALA A 149 10.75 -11.20 -13.50
N LEU A 150 10.11 -10.14 -14.02
CA LEU A 150 10.82 -9.00 -14.62
C LEU A 150 11.38 -8.08 -13.53
N GLY A 151 12.62 -7.65 -13.70
CA GLY A 151 13.23 -6.69 -12.78
C GLY A 151 12.44 -5.37 -12.74
N VAL A 152 12.02 -4.93 -11.55
CA VAL A 152 11.13 -3.77 -11.39
C VAL A 152 11.81 -2.48 -11.86
N LYS A 153 12.98 -2.14 -11.29
CA LYS A 153 13.72 -0.91 -11.62
C LYS A 153 14.25 -0.92 -13.06
N SER A 154 14.72 -2.07 -13.57
CA SER A 154 15.18 -2.18 -14.95
C SER A 154 14.05 -1.97 -15.94
N SER A 155 12.89 -2.55 -15.70
CA SER A 155 11.70 -2.32 -16.52
C SER A 155 11.28 -0.86 -16.52
N ALA A 156 11.22 -0.21 -15.34
CA ALA A 156 10.86 1.21 -15.25
C ALA A 156 11.80 2.08 -16.09
N ARG A 157 13.11 1.91 -15.94
CA ARG A 157 14.10 2.67 -16.70
C ARG A 157 14.01 2.46 -18.22
N SER A 158 13.77 1.24 -18.66
CA SER A 158 13.66 0.93 -20.11
C SER A 158 12.43 1.58 -20.76
N PHE A 159 11.41 1.94 -19.98
CA PHE A 159 10.24 2.67 -20.44
C PHE A 159 10.24 4.15 -20.07
N GLY A 160 11.38 4.71 -19.58
CA GLY A 160 11.54 6.14 -19.29
C GLY A 160 10.90 6.60 -17.98
N TYR A 161 10.50 5.68 -17.10
CA TYR A 161 10.02 6.02 -15.76
C TYR A 161 11.18 6.19 -14.78
N ASP A 162 11.02 7.10 -13.80
CA ASP A 162 11.94 7.17 -12.68
C ASP A 162 11.77 5.94 -11.74
N THR A 163 12.69 5.76 -10.80
CA THR A 163 12.68 4.63 -9.88
C THR A 163 12.30 4.97 -8.45
N ALA A 164 11.93 6.22 -8.18
CA ALA A 164 11.63 6.70 -6.82
C ALA A 164 10.52 5.89 -6.13
N LEU A 165 9.49 5.47 -6.90
CA LEU A 165 8.41 4.62 -6.40
C LEU A 165 8.91 3.31 -5.78
N TYR A 166 10.04 2.78 -6.27
CA TYR A 166 10.62 1.49 -5.88
C TYR A 166 11.77 1.62 -4.88
N GLU A 167 11.98 2.82 -4.36
CA GLU A 167 13.02 3.13 -3.39
C GLU A 167 12.43 3.43 -2.01
N SER A 168 13.24 3.25 -0.97
CA SER A 168 12.87 3.66 0.38
C SER A 168 12.75 5.19 0.45
N ALA A 169 11.80 5.66 1.21
CA ALA A 169 11.53 7.09 1.38
C ALA A 169 10.93 7.38 2.75
N ASN A 170 10.91 8.67 3.12
CA ASN A 170 10.28 9.17 4.35
C ASN A 170 10.99 8.78 5.65
N GLU A 171 12.28 8.51 5.61
CA GLU A 171 13.05 8.28 6.83
C GLU A 171 12.96 9.50 7.77
N GLY A 172 12.63 9.22 9.04
CA GLY A 172 12.49 10.26 10.06
C GLY A 172 11.27 11.18 9.90
N LEU A 173 10.37 10.94 8.93
CA LEU A 173 9.17 11.75 8.75
C LEU A 173 8.14 11.47 9.85
N ILE A 174 7.55 12.55 10.39
CA ILE A 174 6.43 12.51 11.32
C ILE A 174 5.28 13.32 10.72
N ILE A 175 4.10 12.73 10.70
CA ILE A 175 2.86 13.38 10.24
C ILE A 175 1.91 13.45 11.43
N GLY A 176 1.36 14.62 11.72
CA GLY A 176 0.50 14.89 12.85
C GLY A 176 1.12 15.85 13.85
N ASP A 177 0.27 16.50 14.63
CA ASP A 177 0.71 17.44 15.65
C ASP A 177 0.65 16.80 17.04
N PHE A 178 1.78 16.81 17.74
CA PHE A 178 1.89 16.41 19.14
C PHE A 178 1.68 17.58 20.10
N GLY A 179 1.78 18.83 19.60
CA GLY A 179 1.92 20.01 20.44
C GLY A 179 0.70 20.32 21.30
N GLU A 180 -0.49 20.25 20.75
CA GLU A 180 -1.71 20.58 21.51
C GLU A 180 -2.09 19.54 22.56
N LYS A 181 -1.76 18.27 22.31
CA LYS A 181 -2.14 17.16 23.21
C LYS A 181 -1.15 16.93 24.35
N ALA A 182 0.09 17.35 24.18
CA ALA A 182 1.10 17.26 25.26
C ALA A 182 0.89 18.34 26.33
N HIS A 183 0.34 19.50 25.98
CA HIS A 183 0.03 20.57 26.95
C HIS A 183 -1.12 20.24 27.92
N GLY A 184 -1.95 19.24 27.63
CA GLY A 184 -3.03 18.80 28.51
C GLY A 184 -2.65 17.72 29.53
N LEU A 185 -1.38 17.26 29.53
CA LEU A 185 -0.88 16.19 30.40
C LEU A 185 0.07 16.68 31.51
N PHE A 186 0.31 18.00 31.61
CA PHE A 186 1.12 18.62 32.67
C PHE A 186 0.36 19.69 33.40
#